data_de619995709af0a995d214e3f5723a8d
#
_entry.id   de619995709af0a995d214e3f5723a8d
#
_cell.length_a   1.000
_cell.length_b   1.000
_cell.length_c   1.000
_cell.angle_alpha   90.00
_cell.angle_beta   90.00
_cell.angle_gamma   90.00
#
_symmetry.space_group_name_H-M   'P 1'
#
loop_
_entity.id
_entity.type
_entity.pdbx_description
1 polymer ?
#
loop_
_entity_poly.entity_id
_entity_poly.type
_entity_poly.pdbx_seq_one_letter_code
_entity_poly.pdbx_strand_id
1 'polypeptide(L)'
;MLRRFVSTGLIAAAMALAAPPAPQAQQLTRLNISIQPADFSMFPVFLAGEQGWWRQMGIDANISFFPAGPPQVAAAAANAWDVGITGSAPAVLGASRFNLRTIGISNDESQTNILMVRAADLAGIRANPQSLRGQRVLITVNTTVDYVLQNCLRTFNLARNDLQVVNLAQAQILSAFSTGEGRVAGLWAPNIYTAEERMGAVPLCSGSDAGATVPSNIVVREEYLRQNPEMVARFLATVLRGIAWTKTNREAALQSMQRFYAQGGVTISEAAFRAEIDRHPTFGLEEHLRLMDRSAGPSQVDRWFEGLAAFLNQVGTVANPPAPSVYITDSVLRRIAENPQLRAFALNQ
;
A
#
# COMPACT_ATOMS: atom_id res chain seq x y z
N MET A 1 45.64 -55.95 72.51
CA MET A 1 44.23 -55.74 72.30
C MET A 1 44.05 -54.54 71.36
N LEU A 2 43.89 -54.75 70.03
CA LEU A 2 43.71 -53.71 69.01
C LEU A 2 42.26 -53.51 68.74
N ARG A 3 41.69 -52.33 68.95
CA ARG A 3 40.38 -51.93 68.52
C ARG A 3 40.47 -51.26 67.13
N ARG A 4 39.84 -51.88 66.14
CA ARG A 4 39.68 -51.29 64.80
C ARG A 4 38.44 -50.33 64.82
N PHE A 5 38.68 -49.06 64.43
CA PHE A 5 37.58 -48.14 64.11
C PHE A 5 37.23 -48.28 62.62
N VAL A 6 35.98 -48.58 62.37
CA VAL A 6 35.42 -48.55 60.99
C VAL A 6 34.74 -47.20 60.78
N SER A 7 35.30 -46.40 59.86
CA SER A 7 34.75 -45.13 59.46
C SER A 7 33.80 -45.36 58.31
N THR A 8 32.49 -45.11 58.54
CA THR A 8 31.40 -45.13 57.51
C THR A 8 31.36 -43.75 56.82
N GLY A 9 31.86 -43.69 55.59
CA GLY A 9 31.74 -42.47 54.78
C GLY A 9 30.34 -42.34 54.14
N LEU A 10 29.61 -41.31 54.47
CA LEU A 10 28.38 -40.90 53.77
C LEU A 10 28.77 -40.22 52.44
N ILE A 11 28.41 -40.82 51.32
CA ILE A 11 28.47 -40.18 49.99
C ILE A 11 27.15 -39.40 49.78
N ALA A 12 27.19 -38.09 49.91
CA ALA A 12 26.08 -37.22 49.52
C ALA A 12 26.07 -37.04 48.00
N ALA A 13 25.14 -37.66 47.29
CA ALA A 13 24.90 -37.46 45.88
C ALA A 13 24.18 -36.11 45.69
N ALA A 14 24.94 -35.10 45.21
CA ALA A 14 24.37 -33.82 44.82
C ALA A 14 23.63 -33.99 43.48
N MET A 15 22.30 -34.03 43.49
CA MET A 15 21.47 -33.89 42.28
C MET A 15 21.58 -32.44 41.78
N ALA A 16 22.36 -32.21 40.74
CA ALA A 16 22.36 -30.96 40.00
C ALA A 16 21.03 -30.85 39.26
N LEU A 17 20.09 -30.05 39.76
CA LEU A 17 18.92 -29.61 39.04
C LEU A 17 19.39 -28.78 37.84
N ALA A 18 19.35 -29.37 36.62
CA ALA A 18 19.57 -28.64 35.38
C ALA A 18 18.46 -27.61 35.24
N ALA A 19 18.79 -26.34 35.35
CA ALA A 19 17.88 -25.26 35.05
C ALA A 19 17.41 -25.38 33.57
N PRO A 20 16.12 -25.20 33.27
CA PRO A 20 15.65 -25.21 31.88
C PRO A 20 16.42 -24.14 31.09
N PRO A 21 16.81 -24.42 29.83
CA PRO A 21 17.50 -23.46 29.00
C PRO A 21 16.68 -22.18 28.93
N ALA A 22 17.29 -21.03 29.17
CA ALA A 22 16.64 -19.75 29.02
C ALA A 22 16.07 -19.65 27.58
N PRO A 23 14.86 -19.10 27.39
CA PRO A 23 14.29 -18.95 26.06
C PRO A 23 15.30 -18.13 25.22
N GLN A 24 15.81 -18.75 24.17
CA GLN A 24 16.69 -18.08 23.21
C GLN A 24 15.91 -16.91 22.62
N ALA A 25 16.38 -15.68 22.83
CA ALA A 25 15.79 -14.51 22.22
C ALA A 25 15.74 -14.75 20.70
N GLN A 26 14.54 -14.73 20.12
CA GLN A 26 14.36 -14.92 18.69
C GLN A 26 15.17 -13.84 17.95
N GLN A 27 16.16 -14.27 17.18
CA GLN A 27 16.97 -13.34 16.39
C GLN A 27 16.09 -12.75 15.28
N LEU A 28 15.81 -11.45 15.40
CA LEU A 28 15.04 -10.73 14.39
C LEU A 28 15.93 -10.37 13.20
N THR A 29 15.40 -10.49 12.01
CA THR A 29 16.09 -10.05 10.79
C THR A 29 15.53 -8.71 10.36
N ARG A 30 16.41 -7.73 10.14
CA ARG A 30 16.04 -6.39 9.70
C ARG A 30 15.44 -6.44 8.29
N LEU A 31 14.30 -5.76 8.10
CA LEU A 31 13.62 -5.57 6.84
C LEU A 31 13.30 -4.08 6.65
N ASN A 32 13.79 -3.49 5.56
CA ASN A 32 13.51 -2.09 5.24
C ASN A 32 12.21 -2.01 4.45
N ILE A 33 11.21 -1.34 5.03
CA ILE A 33 9.86 -1.25 4.48
C ILE A 33 9.58 0.21 4.09
N SER A 34 9.12 0.45 2.86
CA SER A 34 8.75 1.78 2.39
C SER A 34 7.23 1.94 2.28
N ILE A 35 6.70 3.02 2.84
CA ILE A 35 5.28 3.37 2.78
C ILE A 35 5.08 4.88 2.63
N GLN A 36 3.84 5.31 2.44
CA GLN A 36 3.41 6.69 2.52
C GLN A 36 2.67 6.92 3.84
N PRO A 37 2.79 8.11 4.48
CA PRO A 37 2.10 8.37 5.73
C PRO A 37 0.59 8.57 5.49
N ALA A 38 -0.23 8.15 6.46
CA ALA A 38 -1.67 8.37 6.47
C ALA A 38 -2.38 7.98 5.17
N ASP A 39 -2.05 6.82 4.63
CA ASP A 39 -2.68 6.23 3.44
C ASP A 39 -3.26 4.87 3.82
N PHE A 40 -4.52 4.62 3.48
CA PHE A 40 -5.23 3.40 3.86
C PHE A 40 -4.49 2.12 3.44
N SER A 41 -3.93 2.13 2.24
CA SER A 41 -3.22 0.97 1.69
C SER A 41 -2.01 0.56 2.53
N MET A 42 -1.42 1.51 3.26
CA MET A 42 -0.25 1.34 4.12
C MET A 42 -0.61 0.94 5.56
N PHE A 43 -1.88 1.09 5.94
CA PHE A 43 -2.38 0.81 7.29
C PHE A 43 -2.03 -0.60 7.79
N PRO A 44 -2.09 -1.69 7.00
CA PRO A 44 -1.70 -3.01 7.46
C PRO A 44 -0.25 -3.10 7.97
N VAL A 45 0.67 -2.29 7.43
CA VAL A 45 2.08 -2.23 7.87
C VAL A 45 2.17 -1.61 9.26
N PHE A 46 1.46 -0.50 9.49
CA PHE A 46 1.39 0.15 10.80
C PHE A 46 0.73 -0.77 11.83
N LEU A 47 -0.42 -1.35 11.51
CA LEU A 47 -1.16 -2.25 12.37
C LEU A 47 -0.31 -3.44 12.81
N ALA A 48 0.50 -4.00 11.92
CA ALA A 48 1.40 -5.11 12.23
C ALA A 48 2.45 -4.73 13.29
N GLY A 49 2.87 -3.48 13.32
CA GLY A 49 3.74 -2.93 14.37
C GLY A 49 3.03 -2.85 15.72
N GLU A 50 1.82 -2.27 15.76
CA GLU A 50 1.01 -2.16 16.97
C GLU A 50 0.66 -3.53 17.57
N GLN A 51 0.36 -4.52 16.73
CA GLN A 51 -0.01 -5.86 17.14
C GLN A 51 1.18 -6.79 17.44
N GLY A 52 2.42 -6.30 17.21
CA GLY A 52 3.64 -7.11 17.42
C GLY A 52 3.85 -8.23 16.38
N TRP A 53 3.11 -8.22 15.27
CA TRP A 53 3.15 -9.31 14.26
C TRP A 53 4.48 -9.36 13.51
N TRP A 54 5.17 -8.24 13.35
CA TRP A 54 6.52 -8.24 12.77
C TRP A 54 7.46 -9.14 13.56
N ARG A 55 7.45 -9.01 14.90
CA ARG A 55 8.29 -9.84 15.78
C ARG A 55 7.87 -11.32 15.74
N GLN A 56 6.57 -11.61 15.67
CA GLN A 56 6.07 -12.99 15.53
C GLN A 56 6.60 -13.66 14.26
N MET A 57 6.80 -12.87 13.18
CA MET A 57 7.38 -13.34 11.92
C MET A 57 8.92 -13.26 11.89
N GLY A 58 9.58 -12.94 12.99
CA GLY A 58 11.03 -12.82 13.05
C GLY A 58 11.57 -11.59 12.30
N ILE A 59 10.76 -10.53 12.14
CA ILE A 59 11.09 -9.31 11.41
C ILE A 59 11.38 -8.17 12.39
N ASP A 60 12.53 -7.50 12.22
CA ASP A 60 12.82 -6.17 12.74
C ASP A 60 12.45 -5.15 11.66
N ALA A 61 11.24 -4.61 11.73
CA ALA A 61 10.69 -3.73 10.70
C ALA A 61 11.27 -2.31 10.81
N ASN A 62 12.01 -1.89 9.80
CA ASN A 62 12.54 -0.53 9.65
C ASN A 62 11.71 0.21 8.60
N ILE A 63 10.79 1.07 9.05
CA ILE A 63 9.81 1.74 8.18
C ILE A 63 10.31 3.12 7.77
N SER A 64 10.33 3.38 6.45
CA SER A 64 10.66 4.68 5.85
C SER A 64 9.43 5.27 5.18
N PHE A 65 9.21 6.58 5.37
CA PHE A 65 8.06 7.31 4.82
C PHE A 65 8.47 8.15 3.61
N PHE A 66 7.64 8.11 2.57
CA PHE A 66 7.80 8.91 1.36
C PHE A 66 6.53 9.74 1.10
N PRO A 67 6.67 10.97 0.60
CA PRO A 67 5.51 11.87 0.42
C PRO A 67 4.59 11.44 -0.74
N ALA A 68 5.08 10.61 -1.66
CA ALA A 68 4.33 10.09 -2.80
C ALA A 68 5.05 8.89 -3.43
N GLY A 69 4.35 8.17 -4.31
CA GLY A 69 4.88 6.97 -4.98
C GLY A 69 6.12 7.21 -5.87
N PRO A 70 6.18 8.25 -6.73
CA PRO A 70 7.34 8.45 -7.60
C PRO A 70 8.67 8.60 -6.85
N PRO A 71 8.84 9.44 -5.82
CA PRO A 71 10.07 9.48 -5.03
C PRO A 71 10.32 8.18 -4.24
N GLN A 72 9.27 7.47 -3.80
CA GLN A 72 9.39 6.17 -3.13
C GLN A 72 10.05 5.14 -4.05
N VAL A 73 9.53 4.95 -5.26
CA VAL A 73 10.08 3.95 -6.20
C VAL A 73 11.46 4.35 -6.72
N ALA A 74 11.75 5.64 -6.87
CA ALA A 74 13.08 6.10 -7.25
C ALA A 74 14.15 5.77 -6.19
N ALA A 75 13.81 5.81 -4.91
CA ALA A 75 14.71 5.45 -3.81
C ALA A 75 15.13 3.97 -3.81
N ALA A 76 14.36 3.08 -4.49
CA ALA A 76 14.73 1.68 -4.66
C ALA A 76 16.05 1.51 -5.43
N ALA A 77 16.38 2.42 -6.35
CA ALA A 77 17.64 2.40 -7.11
C ALA A 77 18.88 2.49 -6.22
N ALA A 78 18.76 3.17 -5.07
CA ALA A 78 19.80 3.27 -4.07
C ALA A 78 19.71 2.20 -2.96
N ASN A 79 18.89 1.17 -3.14
CA ASN A 79 18.60 0.13 -2.14
C ASN A 79 18.12 0.70 -0.79
N ALA A 80 17.42 1.84 -0.80
CA ALA A 80 16.96 2.50 0.41
C ALA A 80 15.90 1.68 1.18
N TRP A 81 15.24 0.74 0.50
CA TRP A 81 14.26 -0.16 1.07
C TRP A 81 14.21 -1.49 0.30
N ASP A 82 13.63 -2.52 0.89
CA ASP A 82 13.57 -3.88 0.35
C ASP A 82 12.17 -4.22 -0.19
N VAL A 83 11.15 -3.88 0.58
CA VAL A 83 9.73 -4.11 0.30
C VAL A 83 8.92 -2.84 0.56
N GLY A 84 7.71 -2.77 0.04
CA GLY A 84 6.86 -1.60 0.30
C GLY A 84 5.45 -1.75 -0.24
N ILE A 85 4.65 -0.70 -0.02
CA ILE A 85 3.33 -0.54 -0.62
C ILE A 85 3.30 0.80 -1.33
N THR A 86 2.77 0.83 -2.55
CA THR A 86 2.70 2.05 -3.39
C THR A 86 1.53 1.98 -4.36
N GLY A 87 1.11 3.11 -4.90
CA GLY A 87 0.09 3.15 -5.93
C GLY A 87 0.49 2.46 -7.24
N SER A 88 -0.47 2.14 -8.09
CA SER A 88 -0.25 1.36 -9.31
C SER A 88 0.61 2.06 -10.36
N ALA A 89 0.41 3.35 -10.63
CA ALA A 89 1.24 4.06 -11.60
C ALA A 89 2.72 4.13 -11.17
N PRO A 90 3.06 4.47 -9.90
CA PRO A 90 4.42 4.31 -9.39
C PRO A 90 4.96 2.88 -9.45
N ALA A 91 4.13 1.84 -9.24
CA ALA A 91 4.59 0.46 -9.33
C ALA A 91 5.03 0.10 -10.77
N VAL A 92 4.28 0.52 -11.81
CA VAL A 92 4.68 0.36 -13.21
C VAL A 92 5.95 1.15 -13.52
N LEU A 93 6.07 2.38 -13.03
CA LEU A 93 7.29 3.17 -13.17
C LEU A 93 8.49 2.47 -12.52
N GLY A 94 8.29 1.93 -11.32
CA GLY A 94 9.31 1.18 -10.59
C GLY A 94 9.73 -0.10 -11.30
N ALA A 95 8.79 -0.84 -11.87
CA ALA A 95 9.06 -2.02 -12.70
C ALA A 95 9.85 -1.67 -13.95
N SER A 96 9.50 -0.54 -14.59
CA SER A 96 10.14 -0.11 -15.85
C SER A 96 11.57 0.41 -15.67
N ARG A 97 11.90 0.98 -14.52
CA ARG A 97 13.18 1.69 -14.30
C ARG A 97 14.05 1.14 -13.18
N PHE A 98 13.46 0.47 -12.21
CA PHE A 98 14.13 0.14 -10.94
C PHE A 98 14.00 -1.34 -10.55
N ASN A 99 13.62 -2.21 -11.49
CA ASN A 99 13.48 -3.66 -11.29
C ASN A 99 12.60 -4.02 -10.07
N LEU A 100 11.48 -3.31 -9.92
CA LEU A 100 10.51 -3.66 -8.90
C LEU A 100 9.56 -4.76 -9.40
N ARG A 101 9.16 -5.64 -8.47
CA ARG A 101 8.14 -6.67 -8.68
C ARG A 101 6.90 -6.34 -7.85
N THR A 102 5.72 -6.49 -8.44
CA THR A 102 4.46 -6.51 -7.72
C THR A 102 4.17 -7.95 -7.28
N ILE A 103 4.01 -8.16 -5.96
CA ILE A 103 3.79 -9.46 -5.33
C ILE A 103 2.40 -9.60 -4.72
N GLY A 104 1.59 -8.54 -4.76
CA GLY A 104 0.23 -8.51 -4.27
C GLY A 104 -0.41 -7.15 -4.47
N ILE A 105 -1.72 -7.09 -4.24
CA ILE A 105 -2.56 -5.89 -4.33
C ILE A 105 -3.23 -5.71 -2.96
N SER A 106 -3.03 -4.59 -2.28
CA SER A 106 -3.64 -4.38 -0.95
C SER A 106 -5.14 -4.10 -1.04
N ASN A 107 -5.53 -3.22 -1.95
CA ASN A 107 -6.92 -2.75 -2.14
C ASN A 107 -7.11 -2.10 -3.51
N ASP A 108 -8.38 -1.79 -3.84
CA ASP A 108 -8.75 -0.91 -4.95
C ASP A 108 -9.04 0.50 -4.42
N GLU A 109 -8.39 1.50 -5.02
CA GLU A 109 -8.50 2.93 -4.68
C GLU A 109 -9.36 3.70 -5.68
N SER A 110 -10.12 3.04 -6.54
CA SER A 110 -10.89 3.70 -7.61
C SER A 110 -11.94 4.68 -7.09
N GLN A 111 -12.47 4.44 -5.88
CA GLN A 111 -13.43 5.32 -5.23
C GLN A 111 -12.79 6.46 -4.42
N THR A 112 -11.48 6.47 -4.25
CA THR A 112 -10.76 7.38 -3.36
C THR A 112 -9.64 8.15 -4.03
N ASN A 113 -9.37 7.89 -5.30
CA ASN A 113 -8.62 8.76 -6.20
C ASN A 113 -9.61 9.57 -7.02
N ILE A 114 -9.73 10.87 -6.74
CA ILE A 114 -10.85 11.71 -7.19
C ILE A 114 -10.36 13.06 -7.71
N LEU A 115 -11.00 13.51 -8.79
CA LEU A 115 -10.93 14.91 -9.22
C LEU A 115 -11.99 15.69 -8.44
N MET A 116 -11.55 16.62 -7.60
CA MET A 116 -12.39 17.46 -6.76
C MET A 116 -12.56 18.85 -7.37
N VAL A 117 -13.73 19.45 -7.19
CA VAL A 117 -14.04 20.82 -7.60
C VAL A 117 -14.75 21.55 -6.47
N ARG A 118 -14.86 22.89 -6.57
CA ARG A 118 -15.72 23.65 -5.66
C ARG A 118 -17.17 23.34 -5.93
N ALA A 119 -17.99 23.28 -4.89
CA ALA A 119 -19.42 22.97 -5.03
C ALA A 119 -20.14 23.87 -6.05
N ALA A 120 -19.80 25.16 -6.10
CA ALA A 120 -20.37 26.12 -7.04
C ALA A 120 -20.05 25.83 -8.51
N ASP A 121 -18.92 25.15 -8.79
CA ASP A 121 -18.48 24.83 -10.15
C ASP A 121 -19.10 23.53 -10.70
N LEU A 122 -19.52 22.61 -9.81
CA LEU A 122 -19.88 21.23 -10.17
C LEU A 122 -20.97 21.16 -11.24
N ALA A 123 -22.09 21.88 -11.02
CA ALA A 123 -23.23 21.84 -11.93
C ALA A 123 -22.86 22.35 -13.33
N GLY A 124 -22.09 23.45 -13.41
CA GLY A 124 -21.63 24.03 -14.68
C GLY A 124 -20.68 23.11 -15.42
N ILE A 125 -19.73 22.47 -14.73
CA ILE A 125 -18.80 21.54 -15.35
C ILE A 125 -19.52 20.27 -15.83
N ARG A 126 -20.45 19.72 -15.05
CA ARG A 126 -21.23 18.54 -15.46
C ARG A 126 -22.11 18.83 -16.67
N ALA A 127 -22.74 20.01 -16.75
CA ALA A 127 -23.53 20.42 -17.90
C ALA A 127 -22.66 20.67 -19.15
N ASN A 128 -21.44 21.18 -18.98
CA ASN A 128 -20.52 21.44 -20.08
C ASN A 128 -19.05 21.15 -19.65
N PRO A 129 -18.59 19.88 -19.73
CA PRO A 129 -17.21 19.53 -19.40
C PRO A 129 -16.16 20.26 -20.25
N GLN A 130 -16.50 20.72 -21.46
CA GLN A 130 -15.61 21.51 -22.32
C GLN A 130 -15.21 22.86 -21.68
N SER A 131 -15.95 23.32 -20.66
CA SER A 131 -15.58 24.50 -19.86
C SER A 131 -14.27 24.32 -19.07
N LEU A 132 -13.73 23.12 -19.01
CA LEU A 132 -12.42 22.82 -18.42
C LEU A 132 -11.25 23.15 -19.37
N ARG A 133 -11.49 23.41 -20.68
CA ARG A 133 -10.42 23.78 -21.62
C ARG A 133 -9.69 25.03 -21.15
N GLY A 134 -8.36 24.97 -21.17
CA GLY A 134 -7.48 26.04 -20.68
C GLY A 134 -7.46 26.25 -19.16
N GLN A 135 -8.22 25.46 -18.39
CA GLN A 135 -8.26 25.59 -16.94
C GLN A 135 -7.08 24.89 -16.26
N ARG A 136 -6.68 25.42 -15.09
CA ARG A 136 -5.63 24.85 -14.26
C ARG A 136 -6.17 23.64 -13.49
N VAL A 137 -5.48 22.51 -13.63
CA VAL A 137 -5.72 21.27 -12.88
C VAL A 137 -4.51 21.00 -12.00
N LEU A 138 -4.70 21.01 -10.69
CA LEU A 138 -3.66 20.75 -9.70
C LEU A 138 -3.59 19.25 -9.46
N ILE A 139 -2.41 18.64 -9.68
CA ILE A 139 -2.28 17.18 -9.59
C ILE A 139 -0.84 16.79 -9.23
N THR A 140 -0.66 15.62 -8.61
CA THR A 140 0.66 15.00 -8.49
C THR A 140 0.86 14.07 -9.67
N VAL A 141 1.74 14.43 -10.59
CA VAL A 141 1.95 13.66 -11.84
C VAL A 141 2.60 12.30 -11.58
N ASN A 142 2.35 11.35 -12.50
CA ASN A 142 2.85 9.97 -12.45
C ASN A 142 2.37 9.18 -11.21
N THR A 143 1.23 9.57 -10.64
CA THR A 143 0.55 8.86 -9.54
C THR A 143 -0.75 8.23 -10.02
N THR A 144 -1.41 7.50 -9.13
CA THR A 144 -2.72 6.89 -9.39
C THR A 144 -3.78 7.92 -9.73
N VAL A 145 -3.82 9.07 -9.05
CA VAL A 145 -4.81 10.11 -9.36
C VAL A 145 -4.54 10.79 -10.71
N ASP A 146 -3.31 10.79 -11.20
CA ASP A 146 -3.00 11.26 -12.55
C ASP A 146 -3.52 10.28 -13.64
N TYR A 147 -3.47 8.98 -13.36
CA TYR A 147 -4.16 7.96 -14.17
C TYR A 147 -5.68 8.15 -14.15
N VAL A 148 -6.26 8.49 -12.99
CA VAL A 148 -7.68 8.82 -12.88
C VAL A 148 -8.02 10.08 -13.68
N LEU A 149 -7.19 11.13 -13.62
CA LEU A 149 -7.36 12.31 -14.48
C LEU A 149 -7.48 11.91 -15.96
N GLN A 150 -6.56 11.09 -16.45
CA GLN A 150 -6.57 10.65 -17.85
C GLN A 150 -7.85 9.88 -18.22
N ASN A 151 -8.38 9.06 -17.31
CA ASN A 151 -9.62 8.31 -17.55
C ASN A 151 -10.84 9.24 -17.50
N CYS A 152 -10.93 10.13 -16.52
CA CYS A 152 -12.01 11.13 -16.44
C CYS A 152 -12.04 12.06 -17.66
N LEU A 153 -10.88 12.50 -18.16
CA LEU A 153 -10.80 13.32 -19.37
C LEU A 153 -11.41 12.61 -20.60
N ARG A 154 -11.19 11.30 -20.72
CA ARG A 154 -11.83 10.51 -21.80
C ARG A 154 -13.35 10.52 -21.69
N THR A 155 -13.92 10.41 -20.49
CA THR A 155 -15.37 10.49 -20.30
C THR A 155 -15.93 11.88 -20.61
N PHE A 156 -15.11 12.93 -20.48
CA PHE A 156 -15.45 14.31 -20.79
C PHE A 156 -15.19 14.70 -22.26
N ASN A 157 -14.68 13.80 -23.09
CA ASN A 157 -14.19 14.07 -24.45
C ASN A 157 -13.13 15.20 -24.46
N LEU A 158 -12.22 15.18 -23.51
CA LEU A 158 -11.08 16.08 -23.36
C LEU A 158 -9.78 15.33 -23.47
N ALA A 159 -8.75 16.00 -23.98
CA ALA A 159 -7.37 15.54 -23.95
C ALA A 159 -6.59 16.27 -22.83
N ARG A 160 -5.48 15.68 -22.38
CA ARG A 160 -4.62 16.28 -21.37
C ARG A 160 -4.11 17.69 -21.78
N ASN A 161 -3.80 17.86 -23.08
CA ASN A 161 -3.34 19.14 -23.63
C ASN A 161 -4.43 20.22 -23.70
N ASP A 162 -5.68 19.86 -23.46
CA ASP A 162 -6.76 20.84 -23.31
C ASP A 162 -6.71 21.58 -21.97
N LEU A 163 -5.88 21.13 -21.03
CA LEU A 163 -5.79 21.62 -19.66
C LEU A 163 -4.41 22.21 -19.37
N GLN A 164 -4.33 23.09 -18.37
CA GLN A 164 -3.06 23.52 -17.77
C GLN A 164 -2.77 22.63 -16.56
N VAL A 165 -2.03 21.54 -16.76
CA VAL A 165 -1.67 20.62 -15.69
C VAL A 165 -0.55 21.21 -14.84
N VAL A 166 -0.82 21.40 -13.54
CA VAL A 166 0.13 21.94 -12.56
C VAL A 166 0.54 20.82 -11.61
N ASN A 167 1.82 20.43 -11.66
CA ASN A 167 2.37 19.38 -10.81
C ASN A 167 2.70 19.90 -9.41
N LEU A 168 2.02 19.39 -8.39
CA LEU A 168 2.19 19.77 -6.99
C LEU A 168 2.13 18.53 -6.10
N ALA A 169 2.77 18.56 -4.92
CA ALA A 169 2.54 17.58 -3.87
C ALA A 169 1.13 17.77 -3.25
N GLN A 170 0.54 16.71 -2.69
CA GLN A 170 -0.84 16.73 -2.16
C GLN A 170 -1.11 17.88 -1.18
N ALA A 171 -0.19 18.11 -0.22
CA ALA A 171 -0.32 19.23 0.73
C ALA A 171 -0.32 20.60 0.02
N GLN A 172 0.48 20.77 -1.03
CA GLN A 172 0.52 21.97 -1.84
C GLN A 172 -0.77 22.14 -2.67
N ILE A 173 -1.35 21.01 -3.17
CA ILE A 173 -2.63 21.03 -3.86
C ILE A 173 -3.73 21.54 -2.93
N LEU A 174 -3.82 20.99 -1.70
CA LEU A 174 -4.78 21.45 -0.70
C LEU A 174 -4.62 22.95 -0.39
N SER A 175 -3.37 23.41 -0.18
CA SER A 175 -3.10 24.81 0.10
C SER A 175 -3.52 25.71 -1.07
N ALA A 176 -3.08 25.42 -2.30
CA ALA A 176 -3.39 26.19 -3.49
C ALA A 176 -4.90 26.19 -3.79
N PHE A 177 -5.55 25.03 -3.67
CA PHE A 177 -7.00 24.90 -3.90
C PHE A 177 -7.81 25.70 -2.88
N SER A 178 -7.37 25.75 -1.60
CA SER A 178 -8.04 26.53 -0.53
C SER A 178 -8.01 28.04 -0.79
N THR A 179 -6.97 28.55 -1.46
CA THR A 179 -6.85 29.97 -1.81
C THR A 179 -7.49 30.34 -3.15
N GLY A 180 -8.16 29.40 -3.80
CA GLY A 180 -8.86 29.63 -5.07
C GLY A 180 -8.04 29.28 -6.32
N GLU A 181 -6.81 28.80 -6.17
CA GLU A 181 -6.02 28.35 -7.30
C GLU A 181 -6.55 27.02 -7.87
N GLY A 182 -6.43 26.87 -9.18
CA GLY A 182 -6.88 25.69 -9.90
C GLY A 182 -8.41 25.53 -9.88
N ARG A 183 -8.99 25.03 -10.94
CA ARG A 183 -10.41 24.72 -11.02
C ARG A 183 -10.71 23.31 -10.58
N VAL A 184 -9.76 22.40 -10.78
CA VAL A 184 -9.82 20.99 -10.41
C VAL A 184 -8.61 20.65 -9.57
N ALA A 185 -8.80 19.88 -8.50
CA ALA A 185 -7.77 19.29 -7.67
C ALA A 185 -7.84 17.76 -7.74
N GLY A 186 -6.77 17.10 -8.21
CA GLY A 186 -6.65 15.66 -8.18
C GLY A 186 -6.07 15.20 -6.85
N LEU A 187 -6.89 14.53 -6.05
CA LEU A 187 -6.57 14.12 -4.69
C LEU A 187 -6.83 12.63 -4.50
N TRP A 188 -6.09 12.04 -3.56
CA TRP A 188 -6.41 10.72 -3.01
C TRP A 188 -6.71 10.81 -1.52
N ALA A 189 -7.37 9.79 -0.98
CA ALA A 189 -7.67 9.74 0.45
C ALA A 189 -6.38 9.64 1.30
N PRO A 190 -6.32 10.34 2.45
CA PRO A 190 -7.42 11.06 3.10
C PRO A 190 -7.59 12.53 2.67
N ASN A 191 -6.80 13.04 1.70
CA ASN A 191 -6.85 14.44 1.30
C ASN A 191 -8.19 14.86 0.70
N ILE A 192 -8.92 13.91 0.08
CA ILE A 192 -10.29 14.14 -0.40
C ILE A 192 -11.21 14.56 0.75
N TYR A 193 -11.15 13.89 1.90
CA TYR A 193 -11.97 14.22 3.09
C TYR A 193 -11.57 15.57 3.68
N THR A 194 -10.27 15.87 3.71
CA THR A 194 -9.79 17.20 4.13
C THR A 194 -10.36 18.30 3.23
N ALA A 195 -10.40 18.07 1.90
CA ALA A 195 -10.97 19.01 0.95
C ALA A 195 -12.50 19.14 1.11
N GLU A 196 -13.20 18.02 1.32
CA GLU A 196 -14.65 18.01 1.60
C GLU A 196 -14.98 18.78 2.89
N GLU A 197 -14.34 18.44 3.99
CA GLU A 197 -14.68 18.94 5.32
C GLU A 197 -14.26 20.42 5.54
N ARG A 198 -13.10 20.82 4.99
CA ARG A 198 -12.53 22.14 5.28
C ARG A 198 -12.72 23.17 4.16
N MET A 199 -12.99 22.72 2.94
CA MET A 199 -13.07 23.60 1.76
C MET A 199 -14.43 23.52 1.05
N GLY A 200 -15.32 22.62 1.48
CA GLY A 200 -16.58 22.37 0.79
C GLY A 200 -16.39 21.86 -0.65
N ALA A 201 -15.26 21.20 -0.90
CA ALA A 201 -15.02 20.57 -2.20
C ALA A 201 -15.94 19.37 -2.40
N VAL A 202 -16.27 19.10 -3.65
CA VAL A 202 -17.14 17.99 -4.02
C VAL A 202 -16.52 17.15 -5.14
N PRO A 203 -16.84 15.84 -5.21
CA PRO A 203 -16.36 14.97 -6.28
C PRO A 203 -16.90 15.39 -7.65
N LEU A 204 -16.00 15.56 -8.62
CA LEU A 204 -16.33 15.71 -10.03
C LEU A 204 -16.31 14.35 -10.74
N CYS A 205 -15.24 13.60 -10.57
CA CYS A 205 -15.03 12.30 -11.21
C CYS A 205 -13.99 11.49 -10.42
N SER A 206 -14.32 10.26 -10.07
CA SER A 206 -13.43 9.28 -9.46
C SER A 206 -12.89 8.27 -10.49
N GLY A 207 -11.95 7.43 -10.09
CA GLY A 207 -11.55 6.27 -10.90
C GLY A 207 -12.73 5.36 -11.22
N SER A 208 -13.59 5.11 -10.23
CA SER A 208 -14.80 4.30 -10.39
C SER A 208 -15.77 4.91 -11.39
N ASP A 209 -16.03 6.24 -11.35
CA ASP A 209 -16.88 6.94 -12.30
C ASP A 209 -16.34 6.84 -13.73
N ALA A 210 -15.03 6.79 -13.88
CA ALA A 210 -14.35 6.68 -15.18
C ALA A 210 -14.12 5.22 -15.63
N GLY A 211 -14.65 4.23 -14.90
CA GLY A 211 -14.48 2.80 -15.20
C GLY A 211 -13.04 2.30 -15.06
N ALA A 212 -12.21 2.98 -14.29
CA ALA A 212 -10.81 2.63 -14.06
C ALA A 212 -10.63 1.93 -12.72
N THR A 213 -10.05 0.72 -12.71
CA THR A 213 -9.56 0.10 -11.48
C THR A 213 -8.23 0.71 -11.10
N VAL A 214 -8.05 1.01 -9.82
CA VAL A 214 -6.86 1.69 -9.27
C VAL A 214 -6.26 0.84 -8.15
N PRO A 215 -5.54 -0.24 -8.47
CA PRO A 215 -5.01 -1.13 -7.45
C PRO A 215 -3.84 -0.48 -6.70
N SER A 216 -3.80 -0.60 -5.38
CA SER A 216 -2.60 -0.32 -4.59
C SER A 216 -1.73 -1.55 -4.48
N ASN A 217 -0.41 -1.41 -4.57
CA ASN A 217 0.51 -2.49 -4.85
C ASN A 217 1.47 -2.78 -3.71
N ILE A 218 1.61 -4.06 -3.39
CA ILE A 218 2.67 -4.57 -2.53
C ILE A 218 3.83 -4.91 -3.45
N VAL A 219 4.96 -4.22 -3.25
CA VAL A 219 6.13 -4.27 -4.13
C VAL A 219 7.39 -4.74 -3.41
N VAL A 220 8.31 -5.30 -4.16
CA VAL A 220 9.62 -5.75 -3.68
C VAL A 220 10.70 -5.46 -4.72
N ARG A 221 11.93 -5.17 -4.30
CA ARG A 221 13.07 -5.16 -5.21
C ARG A 221 13.34 -6.58 -5.69
N GLU A 222 13.52 -6.77 -6.99
CA GLU A 222 13.73 -8.11 -7.59
C GLU A 222 14.92 -8.84 -6.99
N GLU A 223 16.03 -8.14 -6.79
CA GLU A 223 17.22 -8.73 -6.18
C GLU A 223 16.96 -9.24 -4.76
N TYR A 224 16.22 -8.44 -3.95
CA TYR A 224 15.87 -8.84 -2.60
C TYR A 224 14.94 -10.06 -2.59
N LEU A 225 13.93 -10.10 -3.48
CA LEU A 225 13.04 -11.25 -3.63
C LEU A 225 13.81 -12.53 -3.96
N ARG A 226 14.78 -12.44 -4.88
CA ARG A 226 15.58 -13.58 -5.29
C ARG A 226 16.49 -14.11 -4.15
N GLN A 227 17.06 -13.21 -3.36
CA GLN A 227 17.98 -13.54 -2.26
C GLN A 227 17.23 -13.97 -0.99
N ASN A 228 16.05 -13.42 -0.72
CA ASN A 228 15.32 -13.56 0.54
C ASN A 228 13.84 -13.94 0.35
N PRO A 229 13.50 -14.97 -0.43
CA PRO A 229 12.10 -15.27 -0.77
C PRO A 229 11.24 -15.60 0.47
N GLU A 230 11.81 -16.23 1.49
CA GLU A 230 11.12 -16.54 2.75
C GLU A 230 10.80 -15.28 3.56
N MET A 231 11.72 -14.32 3.59
CA MET A 231 11.50 -13.05 4.29
C MET A 231 10.39 -12.25 3.60
N VAL A 232 10.37 -12.25 2.27
CA VAL A 232 9.31 -11.60 1.48
C VAL A 232 7.96 -12.29 1.71
N ALA A 233 7.93 -13.61 1.83
CA ALA A 233 6.70 -14.34 2.15
C ALA A 233 6.18 -14.01 3.56
N ARG A 234 7.04 -13.91 4.56
CA ARG A 234 6.68 -13.48 5.92
C ARG A 234 6.15 -12.05 5.94
N PHE A 235 6.78 -11.14 5.20
CA PHE A 235 6.31 -9.76 5.02
C PHE A 235 4.91 -9.75 4.43
N LEU A 236 4.70 -10.40 3.28
CA LEU A 236 3.39 -10.42 2.60
C LEU A 236 2.32 -11.10 3.47
N ALA A 237 2.63 -12.21 4.15
CA ALA A 237 1.71 -12.86 5.07
C ALA A 237 1.29 -11.93 6.21
N THR A 238 2.21 -11.08 6.70
CA THR A 238 1.91 -10.09 7.76
C THR A 238 0.99 -8.98 7.25
N VAL A 239 1.21 -8.48 6.04
CA VAL A 239 0.31 -7.50 5.41
C VAL A 239 -1.09 -8.10 5.20
N LEU A 240 -1.17 -9.33 4.67
CA LEU A 240 -2.43 -10.05 4.46
C LEU A 240 -3.18 -10.30 5.78
N ARG A 241 -2.47 -10.60 6.88
CA ARG A 241 -3.06 -10.68 8.22
C ARG A 241 -3.69 -9.36 8.63
N GLY A 242 -3.01 -8.24 8.41
CA GLY A 242 -3.54 -6.90 8.69
C GLY A 242 -4.83 -6.63 7.92
N ILE A 243 -4.89 -6.99 6.65
CA ILE A 243 -6.10 -6.89 5.82
C ILE A 243 -7.23 -7.78 6.38
N ALA A 244 -6.95 -9.04 6.70
CA ALA A 244 -7.94 -9.97 7.24
C ALA A 244 -8.47 -9.49 8.61
N TRP A 245 -7.58 -9.03 9.48
CA TRP A 245 -7.94 -8.54 10.81
C TRP A 245 -8.81 -7.28 10.74
N THR A 246 -8.53 -6.35 9.84
CA THR A 246 -9.32 -5.12 9.63
C THR A 246 -10.76 -5.47 9.23
N LYS A 247 -10.98 -6.49 8.41
CA LYS A 247 -12.31 -6.94 8.00
C LYS A 247 -13.15 -7.46 9.18
N THR A 248 -12.52 -8.10 10.17
CA THR A 248 -13.21 -8.77 11.29
C THR A 248 -13.23 -7.93 12.57
N ASN A 249 -12.39 -6.89 12.68
CA ASN A 249 -12.23 -6.07 13.89
C ASN A 249 -12.42 -4.58 13.59
N ARG A 250 -13.53 -4.24 12.90
CA ARG A 250 -13.76 -2.92 12.31
C ARG A 250 -13.57 -1.75 13.28
N GLU A 251 -14.16 -1.80 14.47
CA GLU A 251 -14.07 -0.70 15.44
C GLU A 251 -12.65 -0.53 16.00
N ALA A 252 -11.96 -1.62 16.30
CA ALA A 252 -10.56 -1.56 16.72
C ALA A 252 -9.65 -1.08 15.58
N ALA A 253 -9.96 -1.45 14.34
CA ALA A 253 -9.25 -0.96 13.15
C ALA A 253 -9.41 0.56 12.97
N LEU A 254 -10.60 1.10 13.18
CA LEU A 254 -10.85 2.56 13.15
C LEU A 254 -9.98 3.30 14.16
N GLN A 255 -9.91 2.81 15.41
CA GLN A 255 -9.08 3.42 16.46
C GLN A 255 -7.59 3.37 16.11
N SER A 256 -7.11 2.25 15.56
CA SER A 256 -5.73 2.11 15.12
C SER A 256 -5.43 3.01 13.92
N MET A 257 -6.34 3.12 12.96
CA MET A 257 -6.22 3.98 11.79
C MET A 257 -6.16 5.47 12.18
N GLN A 258 -6.95 5.90 13.18
CA GLN A 258 -6.86 7.26 13.71
C GLN A 258 -5.44 7.57 14.22
N ARG A 259 -4.81 6.64 14.96
CA ARG A 259 -3.42 6.79 15.41
C ARG A 259 -2.43 6.85 14.25
N PHE A 260 -2.61 5.98 13.25
CA PHE A 260 -1.76 5.98 12.05
C PHE A 260 -1.85 7.31 11.29
N TYR A 261 -3.05 7.83 11.09
CA TYR A 261 -3.26 9.09 10.38
C TYR A 261 -2.72 10.28 11.20
N ALA A 262 -2.92 10.27 12.51
CA ALA A 262 -2.37 11.30 13.39
C ALA A 262 -0.83 11.36 13.35
N GLN A 263 -0.13 10.22 13.23
CA GLN A 263 1.32 10.20 13.02
C GLN A 263 1.73 10.84 11.70
N GLY A 264 0.90 10.74 10.66
CA GLY A 264 1.08 11.41 9.37
C GLY A 264 0.61 12.87 9.36
N GLY A 265 0.18 13.43 10.52
CA GLY A 265 -0.32 14.79 10.63
C GLY A 265 -1.73 15.01 10.05
N VAL A 266 -2.49 13.94 9.81
CA VAL A 266 -3.83 13.99 9.24
C VAL A 266 -4.89 13.80 10.33
N THR A 267 -5.89 14.71 10.33
CA THR A 267 -7.07 14.62 11.18
C THR A 267 -8.31 14.79 10.29
N ILE A 268 -9.15 13.77 10.24
CA ILE A 268 -10.44 13.74 9.55
C ILE A 268 -11.53 13.28 10.52
N SER A 269 -12.80 13.46 10.17
CA SER A 269 -13.92 13.06 11.01
C SER A 269 -14.03 11.53 11.15
N GLU A 270 -14.77 11.08 12.17
CA GLU A 270 -15.08 9.65 12.30
C GLU A 270 -15.85 9.11 11.09
N ALA A 271 -16.74 9.92 10.51
CA ALA A 271 -17.46 9.55 9.30
C ALA A 271 -16.51 9.32 8.11
N ALA A 272 -15.47 10.16 7.96
CA ALA A 272 -14.44 9.98 6.94
C ALA A 272 -13.59 8.72 7.19
N PHE A 273 -13.24 8.41 8.44
CA PHE A 273 -12.55 7.14 8.76
C PHE A 273 -13.40 5.91 8.43
N ARG A 274 -14.71 5.95 8.67
CA ARG A 274 -15.62 4.86 8.28
C ARG A 274 -15.69 4.74 6.75
N ALA A 275 -15.78 5.87 6.06
CA ALA A 275 -15.77 5.92 4.60
C ALA A 275 -14.46 5.37 4.00
N GLU A 276 -13.32 5.58 4.68
CA GLU A 276 -12.02 5.00 4.26
C GLU A 276 -12.09 3.49 4.14
N ILE A 277 -12.62 2.81 5.16
CA ILE A 277 -12.75 1.35 5.14
C ILE A 277 -13.75 0.90 4.07
N ASP A 278 -14.87 1.62 3.90
CA ASP A 278 -15.94 1.23 2.98
C ASP A 278 -15.58 1.44 1.51
N ARG A 279 -14.80 2.49 1.22
CA ARG A 279 -14.41 2.88 -0.16
C ARG A 279 -13.12 2.21 -0.64
N HIS A 280 -12.49 1.38 0.20
CA HIS A 280 -11.28 0.63 -0.16
C HIS A 280 -11.54 -0.88 -0.10
N PRO A 281 -12.13 -1.49 -1.14
CA PRO A 281 -12.21 -2.95 -1.24
C PRO A 281 -10.81 -3.56 -1.13
N THR A 282 -10.61 -4.41 -0.11
CA THR A 282 -9.31 -5.06 0.17
C THR A 282 -9.32 -6.51 -0.27
N PHE A 283 -8.16 -7.03 -0.66
CA PHE A 283 -8.01 -8.38 -1.19
C PHE A 283 -7.24 -9.27 -0.20
N GLY A 284 -7.86 -10.37 0.22
CA GLY A 284 -7.22 -11.40 1.04
C GLY A 284 -6.46 -12.43 0.21
N LEU A 285 -5.84 -13.42 0.87
CA LEU A 285 -5.00 -14.42 0.19
C LEU A 285 -5.73 -15.15 -0.94
N GLU A 286 -6.92 -15.66 -0.67
CA GLU A 286 -7.70 -16.45 -1.65
C GLU A 286 -8.17 -15.59 -2.84
N GLU A 287 -8.50 -14.32 -2.58
CA GLU A 287 -8.86 -13.37 -3.64
C GLU A 287 -7.66 -13.06 -4.53
N HIS A 288 -6.47 -12.86 -3.94
CA HIS A 288 -5.24 -12.65 -4.70
C HIS A 288 -4.93 -13.82 -5.64
N LEU A 289 -5.01 -15.04 -5.14
CA LEU A 289 -4.74 -16.24 -5.94
C LEU A 289 -5.66 -16.30 -7.16
N ARG A 290 -6.95 -15.93 -6.99
CA ARG A 290 -7.89 -15.87 -8.13
C ARG A 290 -7.59 -14.71 -9.08
N LEU A 291 -7.34 -13.50 -8.54
CA LEU A 291 -7.09 -12.30 -9.35
C LEU A 291 -5.79 -12.38 -10.16
N MET A 292 -4.79 -13.10 -9.65
CA MET A 292 -3.48 -13.27 -10.28
C MET A 292 -3.34 -14.59 -11.05
N ASP A 293 -4.41 -15.40 -11.13
CA ASP A 293 -4.41 -16.66 -11.90
C ASP A 293 -4.28 -16.40 -13.39
N ARG A 294 -3.29 -17.06 -14.00
CA ARG A 294 -2.97 -17.01 -15.43
C ARG A 294 -3.24 -18.32 -16.16
N SER A 295 -3.95 -19.27 -15.55
CA SER A 295 -4.22 -20.59 -16.14
C SER A 295 -4.99 -20.51 -17.48
N ALA A 296 -5.81 -19.46 -17.66
CA ALA A 296 -6.61 -19.22 -18.87
C ALA A 296 -6.13 -18.00 -19.69
N GLY A 297 -4.89 -17.53 -19.49
CA GLY A 297 -4.33 -16.35 -20.16
C GLY A 297 -3.97 -15.22 -19.19
N PRO A 298 -3.90 -13.94 -19.64
CA PRO A 298 -3.60 -12.83 -18.75
C PRO A 298 -4.56 -12.76 -17.56
N SER A 299 -4.02 -12.60 -16.37
CA SER A 299 -4.79 -12.51 -15.14
C SER A 299 -5.65 -11.23 -15.10
N GLN A 300 -6.59 -11.15 -14.15
CA GLN A 300 -7.34 -9.92 -13.95
C GLN A 300 -6.43 -8.74 -13.57
N VAL A 301 -5.41 -9.00 -12.74
CA VAL A 301 -4.42 -7.98 -12.37
C VAL A 301 -3.61 -7.54 -13.59
N ASP A 302 -3.20 -8.44 -14.47
CA ASP A 302 -2.50 -8.07 -15.71
C ASP A 302 -3.33 -7.07 -16.53
N ARG A 303 -4.63 -7.33 -16.72
CA ARG A 303 -5.53 -6.43 -17.48
C ARG A 303 -5.65 -5.04 -16.84
N TRP A 304 -5.68 -4.94 -15.52
CA TRP A 304 -5.69 -3.63 -14.85
C TRP A 304 -4.40 -2.84 -15.14
N PHE A 305 -3.28 -3.53 -15.14
CA PHE A 305 -1.97 -2.91 -15.36
C PHE A 305 -1.66 -2.56 -16.83
N GLU A 306 -2.30 -3.20 -17.79
CA GLU A 306 -2.21 -2.81 -19.21
C GLU A 306 -2.68 -1.35 -19.40
N GLY A 307 -3.80 -0.96 -18.77
CA GLY A 307 -4.30 0.43 -18.83
C GLY A 307 -3.33 1.44 -18.19
N LEU A 308 -2.71 1.08 -17.08
CA LEU A 308 -1.71 1.91 -16.39
C LEU A 308 -0.41 2.05 -17.20
N ALA A 309 0.04 0.96 -17.80
CA ALA A 309 1.20 0.97 -18.70
C ALA A 309 0.95 1.86 -19.93
N ALA A 310 -0.22 1.74 -20.55
CA ALA A 310 -0.64 2.59 -21.67
C ALA A 310 -0.70 4.07 -21.26
N PHE A 311 -1.21 4.39 -20.07
CA PHE A 311 -1.22 5.76 -19.53
C PHE A 311 0.20 6.32 -19.39
N LEU A 312 1.13 5.62 -18.75
CA LEU A 312 2.50 6.10 -18.57
C LEU A 312 3.27 6.26 -19.89
N ASN A 313 2.93 5.44 -20.88
CA ASN A 313 3.43 5.62 -22.24
C ASN A 313 2.85 6.88 -22.89
N GLN A 314 1.54 7.07 -22.82
CA GLN A 314 0.84 8.20 -23.40
C GLN A 314 1.30 9.55 -22.83
N VAL A 315 1.60 9.63 -21.54
CA VAL A 315 2.13 10.86 -20.91
C VAL A 315 3.64 11.02 -21.09
N GLY A 316 4.29 10.10 -21.82
CA GLY A 316 5.73 10.17 -22.11
C GLY A 316 6.65 9.80 -20.95
N THR A 317 6.11 9.27 -19.86
CA THR A 317 6.92 8.93 -18.67
C THR A 317 7.70 7.63 -18.89
N VAL A 318 7.11 6.63 -19.57
CA VAL A 318 7.74 5.36 -19.90
C VAL A 318 7.50 5.07 -21.38
N ALA A 319 8.56 5.10 -22.19
CA ALA A 319 8.44 4.92 -23.64
C ALA A 319 7.97 3.51 -24.02
N ASN A 320 8.48 2.47 -23.35
CA ASN A 320 8.15 1.07 -23.61
C ASN A 320 7.93 0.35 -22.27
N PRO A 321 6.74 0.47 -21.66
CA PRO A 321 6.46 -0.20 -20.40
C PRO A 321 6.50 -1.73 -20.61
N PRO A 322 7.09 -2.49 -19.68
CA PRO A 322 7.10 -3.95 -19.78
C PRO A 322 5.69 -4.51 -19.67
N ALA A 323 5.46 -5.67 -20.28
CA ALA A 323 4.19 -6.37 -20.10
C ALA A 323 3.96 -6.71 -18.61
N PRO A 324 2.73 -6.63 -18.10
CA PRO A 324 2.43 -6.89 -16.69
C PRO A 324 2.95 -8.25 -16.20
N SER A 325 2.88 -9.28 -17.01
CA SER A 325 3.40 -10.62 -16.70
C SER A 325 4.91 -10.67 -16.42
N VAL A 326 5.67 -9.65 -16.83
CA VAL A 326 7.12 -9.57 -16.59
C VAL A 326 7.43 -9.17 -15.15
N TYR A 327 6.63 -8.28 -14.56
CA TYR A 327 6.92 -7.71 -13.22
C TYR A 327 5.88 -8.05 -12.15
N ILE A 328 4.72 -8.60 -12.50
CA ILE A 328 3.72 -9.08 -11.56
C ILE A 328 3.92 -10.58 -11.36
N THR A 329 4.07 -11.03 -10.12
CA THR A 329 4.28 -12.44 -9.78
C THR A 329 3.42 -12.89 -8.62
N ASP A 330 2.81 -14.05 -8.75
CA ASP A 330 2.06 -14.74 -7.69
C ASP A 330 2.91 -15.73 -6.88
N SER A 331 4.21 -15.84 -7.20
CA SER A 331 5.10 -16.84 -6.59
C SER A 331 5.16 -16.73 -5.06
N VAL A 332 5.10 -15.52 -4.51
CA VAL A 332 5.11 -15.29 -3.05
C VAL A 332 3.78 -15.70 -2.44
N LEU A 333 2.65 -15.42 -3.10
CA LEU A 333 1.32 -15.84 -2.66
C LEU A 333 1.18 -17.37 -2.65
N ARG A 334 1.67 -18.05 -3.69
CA ARG A 334 1.70 -19.52 -3.75
C ARG A 334 2.54 -20.09 -2.61
N ARG A 335 3.71 -19.53 -2.34
CA ARG A 335 4.54 -19.94 -1.21
C ARG A 335 3.82 -19.81 0.13
N ILE A 336 3.04 -18.73 0.34
CA ILE A 336 2.21 -18.58 1.54
C ILE A 336 1.10 -19.63 1.57
N ALA A 337 0.42 -19.84 0.45
CA ALA A 337 -0.68 -20.82 0.37
C ALA A 337 -0.24 -22.27 0.61
N GLU A 338 0.96 -22.63 0.16
CA GLU A 338 1.57 -23.95 0.30
C GLU A 338 2.17 -24.20 1.72
N ASN A 339 2.47 -23.14 2.47
CA ASN A 339 2.99 -23.24 3.82
C ASN A 339 1.84 -23.11 4.86
N PRO A 340 1.45 -24.19 5.58
CA PRO A 340 0.30 -24.16 6.49
C PRO A 340 0.41 -23.08 7.58
N GLN A 341 1.62 -22.83 8.10
CA GLN A 341 1.84 -21.85 9.17
C GLN A 341 1.69 -20.41 8.65
N LEU A 342 2.29 -20.10 7.49
CA LEU A 342 2.15 -18.78 6.86
C LEU A 342 0.72 -18.53 6.40
N ARG A 343 0.05 -19.57 5.87
CA ARG A 343 -1.34 -19.47 5.44
C ARG A 343 -2.28 -19.18 6.62
N ALA A 344 -2.20 -19.96 7.70
CA ALA A 344 -2.99 -19.73 8.90
C ALA A 344 -2.74 -18.33 9.47
N PHE A 345 -1.48 -17.90 9.52
CA PHE A 345 -1.11 -16.56 9.97
C PHE A 345 -1.71 -15.46 9.08
N ALA A 346 -1.58 -15.56 7.76
CA ALA A 346 -2.12 -14.59 6.80
C ALA A 346 -3.65 -14.48 6.84
N LEU A 347 -4.34 -15.59 7.15
CA LEU A 347 -5.80 -15.63 7.29
C LEU A 347 -6.31 -15.19 8.67
N ASN A 348 -5.42 -14.81 9.59
CA ASN A 348 -5.74 -14.42 10.97
C ASN A 348 -6.46 -15.55 11.76
N GLN A 349 -6.02 -16.78 11.53
CA GLN A 349 -6.49 -17.98 12.21
C GLN A 349 -5.58 -18.37 13.38
#